data_c273beb75ba917357c20fd1dbf32ac2e
#
_entry.id   c273beb75ba917357c20fd1dbf32ac2e
#
_cell.length_a   1.000
_cell.length_b   1.000
_cell.length_c   1.000
_cell.angle_alpha   90.00
_cell.angle_beta   90.00
_cell.angle_gamma   90.00
#
_symmetry.space_group_name_H-M   'P 1'
#
loop_
_entity.id
_entity.type
_entity.pdbx_description
1 polymer ?
#
loop_
_entity_poly.entity_id
_entity_poly.type
_entity_poly.pdbx_seq_one_letter_code
_entity_poly.pdbx_strand_id
1 'polypeptide(L)'
;MIKKGILNQLIQTHDLISLEQHLVYSYLINNKLGFEKNTILTSYFKDFEQNAQLFFDTSSVNISSIKELENYLELIIPVEDRKFNGAFFTPDYIIDFIINEIQPKENETNLDPSCGCGAFLVGLTDYYKKTFNKPIKKIIKENIFGSDILEYNIHRAKLILTIYALQNDEQLNDSDFNLYHQDSLRTSWKMSFDNIVGNPPYVKFQDLTDDNRSYLTKHWTTVKGGTFNLYFAFFELGYNLLNPTGKLGYITPNNYFTSLAGESLRKYFLNQKCITRIIDFSHKKVFDAQTYTAITFLNKQQNAAITYDRINNEYSPETFLANANGSPNYLENLNVKKWRLLKSDEQQNIKNIETIGKPIGKLFDIFVGIATLKDEIFFIDSSKQKNGYYIKTTNNGTFEIEKEIVKPVYKISDFRTQEEIEYNTRKIICPYNIKNGIATAIYENDFKKKYPKCYAYFLTERENLLARDKGKVIYEPFYVWGRTQGLTRKGKKILNPTFSPHPRFLLVEEEEGFFTNGYGLYFREQESNNLFCDLINPITEIKNIDVVQKILNSIVMDYYVTKTSVAIEGGYPCYQKNFIEKFTIPELSQEEIETIRSLNEPQDINDFLIGKYHLNLPIPNLVE
;
A
#
# COMPACT_ATOMS: atom_id res chain seq x y z
N MET A 1 12.23 -0.93 -26.50
CA MET A 1 12.28 0.53 -26.33
C MET A 1 12.07 1.30 -27.64
N ILE A 2 12.75 0.95 -28.73
CA ILE A 2 12.65 1.69 -30.02
C ILE A 2 11.22 1.65 -30.60
N LYS A 3 10.58 0.48 -30.67
CA LYS A 3 9.21 0.29 -31.17
C LYS A 3 8.18 1.14 -30.42
N LYS A 4 8.26 1.18 -29.09
CA LYS A 4 7.35 1.97 -28.23
C LYS A 4 7.55 3.48 -28.43
N GLY A 5 8.78 3.92 -28.71
CA GLY A 5 9.09 5.32 -29.03
C GLY A 5 8.45 5.76 -30.36
N ILE A 6 8.52 4.94 -31.39
CA ILE A 6 7.89 5.19 -32.70
C ILE A 6 6.36 5.29 -32.52
N LEU A 7 5.74 4.33 -31.83
CA LEU A 7 4.31 4.33 -31.62
C LEU A 7 3.83 5.57 -30.83
N ASN A 8 4.55 5.97 -29.78
CA ASN A 8 4.22 7.17 -29.01
C ASN A 8 4.27 8.45 -29.87
N GLN A 9 5.19 8.52 -30.84
CA GLN A 9 5.24 9.62 -31.79
C GLN A 9 4.04 9.58 -32.75
N LEU A 10 3.68 8.42 -33.26
CA LEU A 10 2.51 8.24 -34.14
C LEU A 10 1.19 8.61 -33.44
N ILE A 11 1.04 8.23 -32.17
CA ILE A 11 -0.13 8.59 -31.33
C ILE A 11 -0.28 10.12 -31.17
N GLN A 12 0.82 10.87 -31.16
CA GLN A 12 0.78 12.33 -31.03
C GLN A 12 0.51 13.05 -32.35
N THR A 13 0.75 12.44 -33.49
CA THR A 13 0.75 13.08 -34.81
C THR A 13 -0.40 12.64 -35.72
N HIS A 14 -1.11 11.57 -35.39
CA HIS A 14 -2.16 11.00 -36.22
C HIS A 14 -3.47 10.81 -35.45
N ASP A 15 -4.56 10.78 -36.20
CA ASP A 15 -5.85 10.34 -35.67
C ASP A 15 -5.79 8.89 -35.19
N LEU A 16 -6.35 8.63 -34.01
CA LEU A 16 -6.21 7.32 -33.34
C LEU A 16 -6.92 6.19 -34.08
N ILE A 17 -8.06 6.48 -34.75
CA ILE A 17 -8.82 5.49 -35.52
C ILE A 17 -8.00 5.11 -36.76
N SER A 18 -7.50 6.10 -37.49
CA SER A 18 -6.66 5.87 -38.66
C SER A 18 -5.37 5.12 -38.28
N LEU A 19 -4.72 5.48 -37.18
CA LEU A 19 -3.53 4.79 -36.68
C LEU A 19 -3.82 3.33 -36.34
N GLU A 20 -4.91 3.06 -35.63
CA GLU A 20 -5.36 1.71 -35.29
C GLU A 20 -5.57 0.86 -36.54
N GLN A 21 -6.32 1.38 -37.50
CA GLN A 21 -6.59 0.68 -38.76
C GLN A 21 -5.30 0.38 -39.54
N HIS A 22 -4.34 1.33 -39.59
CA HIS A 22 -3.06 1.10 -40.26
C HIS A 22 -2.18 0.08 -39.53
N LEU A 23 -2.17 0.04 -38.19
CA LEU A 23 -1.46 -1.00 -37.43
C LEU A 23 -2.03 -2.39 -37.72
N VAL A 24 -3.35 -2.53 -37.69
CA VAL A 24 -4.03 -3.80 -38.00
C VAL A 24 -3.79 -4.20 -39.46
N TYR A 25 -3.93 -3.26 -40.41
CA TYR A 25 -3.69 -3.51 -41.83
C TYR A 25 -2.26 -3.94 -42.09
N SER A 26 -1.28 -3.23 -41.52
CA SER A 26 0.14 -3.57 -41.64
C SER A 26 0.43 -4.95 -41.09
N TYR A 27 -0.18 -5.32 -39.95
CA TYR A 27 -0.03 -6.64 -39.36
C TYR A 27 -0.56 -7.74 -40.28
N LEU A 28 -1.75 -7.56 -40.84
CA LEU A 28 -2.39 -8.52 -41.76
C LEU A 28 -1.52 -8.72 -43.02
N ILE A 29 -1.07 -7.63 -43.65
CA ILE A 29 -0.23 -7.69 -44.87
C ILE A 29 1.14 -8.35 -44.58
N ASN A 30 1.81 -7.92 -43.52
CA ASN A 30 3.14 -8.45 -43.17
C ASN A 30 3.10 -9.95 -42.81
N ASN A 31 2.00 -10.44 -42.26
CA ASN A 31 1.80 -11.84 -41.95
C ASN A 31 1.08 -12.62 -43.07
N LYS A 32 0.83 -11.99 -44.25
CA LYS A 32 0.18 -12.60 -45.43
C LYS A 32 -1.20 -13.22 -45.11
N LEU A 33 -1.97 -12.58 -44.24
CA LEU A 33 -3.28 -13.01 -43.83
C LEU A 33 -4.34 -12.44 -44.80
N GLY A 34 -4.95 -13.30 -45.58
CA GLY A 34 -6.08 -12.92 -46.47
C GLY A 34 -7.33 -12.67 -45.64
N PHE A 35 -7.84 -11.46 -45.64
CA PHE A 35 -8.97 -11.05 -44.82
C PHE A 35 -10.21 -10.62 -45.61
N GLU A 36 -10.13 -10.55 -46.94
CA GLU A 36 -11.16 -10.00 -47.84
C GLU A 36 -12.47 -10.78 -47.78
N LYS A 37 -12.42 -12.06 -47.37
CA LYS A 37 -13.58 -12.92 -47.21
C LYS A 37 -14.17 -12.92 -45.79
N ASN A 38 -13.50 -12.28 -44.83
CA ASN A 38 -13.97 -12.24 -43.46
C ASN A 38 -14.88 -11.02 -43.22
N THR A 39 -16.12 -11.27 -42.82
CA THR A 39 -17.16 -10.22 -42.68
C THR A 39 -16.82 -9.19 -41.59
N ILE A 40 -16.16 -9.58 -40.54
CA ILE A 40 -15.76 -8.69 -39.43
C ILE A 40 -14.69 -7.74 -39.92
N LEU A 41 -13.63 -8.27 -40.55
CA LEU A 41 -12.52 -7.46 -41.05
C LEU A 41 -12.89 -6.58 -42.21
N THR A 42 -13.71 -7.07 -43.14
CA THR A 42 -14.23 -6.24 -44.24
C THR A 42 -15.13 -5.12 -43.72
N SER A 43 -15.93 -5.35 -42.69
CA SER A 43 -16.70 -4.30 -42.01
C SER A 43 -15.81 -3.29 -41.31
N TYR A 44 -14.77 -3.75 -40.63
CA TYR A 44 -13.80 -2.91 -39.91
C TYR A 44 -13.04 -1.97 -40.87
N PHE A 45 -12.71 -2.44 -42.08
CA PHE A 45 -12.02 -1.66 -43.12
C PHE A 45 -12.94 -0.97 -44.11
N LYS A 46 -14.25 -0.92 -43.88
CA LYS A 46 -15.22 -0.38 -44.86
C LYS A 46 -14.91 1.05 -45.30
N ASP A 47 -14.54 1.90 -44.36
CA ASP A 47 -14.23 3.31 -44.60
C ASP A 47 -12.73 3.59 -44.47
N PHE A 48 -11.89 2.55 -44.61
CA PHE A 48 -10.44 2.66 -44.48
C PHE A 48 -9.82 3.28 -45.75
N GLU A 49 -9.16 4.39 -45.58
CA GLU A 49 -8.32 5.04 -46.59
C GLU A 49 -6.85 4.81 -46.27
N GLN A 50 -6.16 4.05 -47.10
CA GLN A 50 -4.75 3.78 -46.93
C GLN A 50 -3.89 5.02 -47.16
N ASN A 51 -3.18 5.48 -46.12
CA ASN A 51 -2.14 6.47 -46.21
C ASN A 51 -0.79 5.77 -46.36
N ALA A 52 -0.08 6.01 -47.45
CA ALA A 52 1.17 5.33 -47.79
C ALA A 52 2.29 5.58 -46.74
N GLN A 53 2.39 6.82 -46.23
CA GLN A 53 3.40 7.14 -45.20
C GLN A 53 3.05 6.45 -43.88
N LEU A 54 1.82 6.54 -43.41
CA LEU A 54 1.39 5.93 -42.17
C LEU A 54 1.47 4.39 -42.23
N PHE A 55 1.18 3.79 -43.40
CA PHE A 55 1.39 2.36 -43.63
C PHE A 55 2.87 1.98 -43.55
N PHE A 56 3.78 2.78 -44.13
CA PHE A 56 5.22 2.55 -44.02
C PHE A 56 5.67 2.63 -42.56
N ASP A 57 5.24 3.68 -41.85
CA ASP A 57 5.62 3.91 -40.44
C ASP A 57 5.08 2.80 -39.52
N THR A 58 3.82 2.39 -39.67
CA THR A 58 3.23 1.29 -38.90
C THR A 58 3.86 -0.06 -39.26
N SER A 59 4.20 -0.30 -40.52
CA SER A 59 4.93 -1.49 -40.95
C SER A 59 6.34 -1.55 -40.34
N SER A 60 6.98 -0.39 -40.16
CA SER A 60 8.32 -0.31 -39.55
C SER A 60 8.32 -0.68 -38.05
N VAL A 61 7.17 -0.62 -37.38
CA VAL A 61 7.02 -1.11 -36.01
C VAL A 61 7.28 -2.61 -35.91
N ASN A 62 7.09 -3.36 -37.02
CA ASN A 62 7.34 -4.79 -37.17
C ASN A 62 6.72 -5.62 -36.01
N ILE A 63 5.39 -5.64 -35.99
CA ILE A 63 4.61 -6.40 -35.01
C ILE A 63 4.76 -7.89 -35.29
N SER A 64 5.31 -8.64 -34.33
CA SER A 64 5.72 -10.04 -34.52
C SER A 64 4.67 -11.06 -34.08
N SER A 65 3.69 -10.67 -33.27
CA SER A 65 2.68 -11.58 -32.75
C SER A 65 1.34 -10.88 -32.55
N ILE A 66 0.28 -11.67 -32.42
CA ILE A 66 -1.07 -11.18 -32.12
C ILE A 66 -1.12 -10.51 -30.73
N LYS A 67 -0.37 -11.04 -29.78
CA LYS A 67 -0.23 -10.45 -28.44
C LYS A 67 0.46 -9.08 -28.49
N GLU A 68 1.47 -8.92 -29.33
CA GLU A 68 2.11 -7.61 -29.55
C GLU A 68 1.17 -6.61 -30.22
N LEU A 69 0.33 -7.06 -31.16
CA LEU A 69 -0.71 -6.23 -31.77
C LEU A 69 -1.73 -5.78 -30.73
N GLU A 70 -2.24 -6.68 -29.93
CA GLU A 70 -3.18 -6.37 -28.84
C GLU A 70 -2.60 -5.32 -27.89
N ASN A 71 -1.34 -5.48 -27.48
CA ASN A 71 -0.62 -4.50 -26.66
C ASN A 71 -0.59 -3.09 -27.28
N TYR A 72 -0.41 -3.00 -28.58
CA TYR A 72 -0.39 -1.70 -29.27
C TYR A 72 -1.78 -1.09 -29.37
N LEU A 73 -2.83 -1.90 -29.54
CA LEU A 73 -4.20 -1.41 -29.51
C LEU A 73 -4.58 -0.84 -28.13
N GLU A 74 -4.12 -1.46 -27.03
CA GLU A 74 -4.28 -0.87 -25.70
C GLU A 74 -3.53 0.45 -25.51
N LEU A 75 -2.34 0.60 -26.10
CA LEU A 75 -1.58 1.86 -26.03
C LEU A 75 -2.25 3.01 -26.77
N ILE A 76 -3.11 2.73 -27.74
CA ILE A 76 -3.89 3.73 -28.49
C ILE A 76 -5.12 4.23 -27.70
N ILE A 77 -5.52 3.55 -26.62
CA ILE A 77 -6.64 4.01 -25.78
C ILE A 77 -6.33 5.44 -25.27
N PRO A 78 -7.27 6.41 -25.40
CA PRO A 78 -7.09 7.77 -24.94
C PRO A 78 -6.68 7.82 -23.46
N VAL A 79 -5.75 8.74 -23.13
CA VAL A 79 -5.22 8.85 -21.75
C VAL A 79 -6.32 9.14 -20.72
N GLU A 80 -7.34 9.88 -21.14
CA GLU A 80 -8.51 10.19 -20.31
C GLU A 80 -9.31 8.93 -19.98
N ASP A 81 -9.59 8.08 -20.99
CA ASP A 81 -10.29 6.81 -20.80
C ASP A 81 -9.47 5.83 -19.94
N ARG A 82 -8.14 5.77 -20.14
CA ARG A 82 -7.27 4.94 -19.29
C ARG A 82 -7.31 5.37 -17.83
N LYS A 83 -7.28 6.68 -17.55
CA LYS A 83 -7.38 7.20 -16.18
C LYS A 83 -8.76 6.99 -15.57
N PHE A 84 -9.81 7.26 -16.36
CA PHE A 84 -11.18 7.17 -15.87
C PHE A 84 -11.62 5.72 -15.63
N ASN A 85 -11.20 4.80 -16.51
CA ASN A 85 -11.59 3.39 -16.43
C ASN A 85 -10.54 2.51 -15.74
N GLY A 86 -9.40 3.06 -15.27
CA GLY A 86 -8.37 2.33 -14.52
C GLY A 86 -7.77 1.14 -15.30
N ALA A 87 -7.68 1.24 -16.63
CA ALA A 87 -7.19 0.18 -17.50
C ALA A 87 -5.66 0.12 -17.50
N PHE A 88 -5.11 -1.08 -17.33
CA PHE A 88 -3.67 -1.37 -17.36
C PHE A 88 -3.40 -2.61 -18.21
N PHE A 89 -2.45 -2.49 -19.13
CA PHE A 89 -1.94 -3.62 -19.90
C PHE A 89 -1.45 -4.76 -19.01
N THR A 90 -1.92 -5.99 -19.24
CA THR A 90 -1.51 -7.16 -18.48
C THR A 90 -0.43 -7.94 -19.23
N PRO A 91 0.81 -8.07 -18.69
CA PRO A 91 1.87 -8.84 -19.33
C PRO A 91 1.49 -10.31 -19.57
N ASP A 92 1.92 -10.86 -20.70
CA ASP A 92 1.63 -12.25 -21.11
C ASP A 92 1.97 -13.28 -20.04
N TYR A 93 3.12 -13.15 -19.39
CA TYR A 93 3.55 -14.09 -18.35
C TYR A 93 2.60 -14.13 -17.13
N ILE A 94 1.88 -13.04 -16.85
CA ILE A 94 0.83 -12.98 -15.82
C ILE A 94 -0.42 -13.72 -16.28
N ILE A 95 -0.84 -13.48 -17.52
CA ILE A 95 -2.00 -14.14 -18.13
C ILE A 95 -1.77 -15.65 -18.16
N ASP A 96 -0.62 -16.08 -18.67
CA ASP A 96 -0.24 -17.48 -18.76
C ASP A 96 -0.17 -18.14 -17.38
N PHE A 97 0.37 -17.44 -16.36
CA PHE A 97 0.42 -17.94 -15.00
C PHE A 97 -1.00 -18.13 -14.40
N ILE A 98 -1.88 -17.15 -14.56
CA ILE A 98 -3.25 -17.23 -14.03
C ILE A 98 -4.01 -18.39 -14.68
N ILE A 99 -3.93 -18.53 -16.01
CA ILE A 99 -4.62 -19.59 -16.76
C ILE A 99 -4.06 -20.96 -16.36
N ASN A 100 -2.73 -21.09 -16.25
CA ASN A 100 -2.09 -22.36 -15.87
C ASN A 100 -2.38 -22.74 -14.40
N GLU A 101 -2.58 -21.80 -13.50
CA GLU A 101 -2.98 -22.07 -12.11
C GLU A 101 -4.45 -22.51 -12.01
N ILE A 102 -5.32 -21.89 -12.79
CA ILE A 102 -6.74 -22.25 -12.86
C ILE A 102 -6.92 -23.61 -13.53
N GLN A 103 -6.17 -23.91 -14.59
CA GLN A 103 -6.26 -25.15 -15.39
C GLN A 103 -7.69 -25.40 -15.89
N PRO A 104 -8.24 -24.55 -16.79
CA PRO A 104 -9.56 -24.78 -17.37
C PRO A 104 -9.65 -26.12 -18.08
N LYS A 105 -10.77 -26.82 -17.92
CA LYS A 105 -11.03 -28.11 -18.60
C LYS A 105 -11.72 -27.89 -19.93
N GLU A 106 -11.67 -28.88 -20.82
CA GLU A 106 -12.11 -28.79 -22.23
C GLU A 106 -13.50 -28.18 -22.44
N ASN A 107 -14.47 -28.51 -21.57
CA ASN A 107 -15.85 -28.09 -21.71
C ASN A 107 -16.24 -26.95 -20.72
N GLU A 108 -15.28 -26.39 -20.01
CA GLU A 108 -15.54 -25.34 -19.04
C GLU A 108 -15.69 -23.97 -19.71
N THR A 109 -16.55 -23.15 -19.12
CA THR A 109 -16.80 -21.77 -19.52
C THR A 109 -15.92 -20.80 -18.75
N ASN A 110 -15.39 -19.79 -19.45
CA ASN A 110 -14.46 -18.81 -18.89
C ASN A 110 -14.99 -17.40 -19.16
N LEU A 111 -15.03 -16.55 -18.12
CA LEU A 111 -15.45 -15.17 -18.21
C LEU A 111 -14.31 -14.23 -17.83
N ASP A 112 -14.10 -13.18 -18.64
CA ASP A 112 -13.45 -11.95 -18.20
C ASP A 112 -14.50 -10.83 -18.14
N PRO A 113 -14.89 -10.36 -16.92
CA PRO A 113 -15.95 -9.35 -16.77
C PRO A 113 -15.48 -7.90 -17.02
N SER A 114 -14.22 -7.69 -17.43
CA SER A 114 -13.60 -6.40 -17.76
C SER A 114 -12.50 -6.61 -18.80
N CYS A 115 -12.89 -7.21 -19.94
CA CYS A 115 -11.95 -7.90 -20.83
C CYS A 115 -11.02 -6.96 -21.64
N GLY A 116 -11.25 -5.65 -21.63
CA GLY A 116 -10.43 -4.71 -22.40
C GLY A 116 -10.35 -5.11 -23.88
N CYS A 117 -9.16 -5.02 -24.45
CA CYS A 117 -8.90 -5.45 -25.83
C CYS A 117 -8.82 -6.99 -26.00
N GLY A 118 -9.02 -7.77 -24.94
CA GLY A 118 -9.14 -9.23 -25.01
C GLY A 118 -7.91 -10.05 -24.66
N ALA A 119 -6.94 -9.49 -23.93
CA ALA A 119 -5.68 -10.17 -23.58
C ALA A 119 -5.91 -11.55 -22.90
N PHE A 120 -6.74 -11.63 -21.87
CA PHE A 120 -7.11 -12.91 -21.25
C PHE A 120 -7.91 -13.82 -22.17
N LEU A 121 -8.77 -13.26 -23.05
CA LEU A 121 -9.57 -14.05 -23.99
C LEU A 121 -8.67 -14.74 -25.03
N VAL A 122 -7.65 -14.05 -25.55
CA VAL A 122 -6.64 -14.63 -26.45
C VAL A 122 -5.82 -15.69 -25.71
N GLY A 123 -5.36 -15.38 -24.48
CA GLY A 123 -4.60 -16.34 -23.67
C GLY A 123 -5.37 -17.64 -23.39
N LEU A 124 -6.66 -17.53 -23.04
CA LEU A 124 -7.55 -18.69 -22.87
C LEU A 124 -7.72 -19.45 -24.17
N THR A 125 -7.95 -18.76 -25.30
CA THR A 125 -8.12 -19.41 -26.61
C THR A 125 -6.87 -20.18 -27.00
N ASP A 126 -5.69 -19.60 -26.79
CA ASP A 126 -4.40 -20.26 -27.03
C ASP A 126 -4.20 -21.48 -26.13
N TYR A 127 -4.55 -21.38 -24.83
CA TYR A 127 -4.49 -22.49 -23.89
C TYR A 127 -5.37 -23.66 -24.33
N TYR A 128 -6.66 -23.41 -24.68
CA TYR A 128 -7.59 -24.44 -25.14
C TYR A 128 -7.11 -25.12 -26.43
N LYS A 129 -6.62 -24.32 -27.37
CA LYS A 129 -6.07 -24.84 -28.62
C LYS A 129 -4.88 -25.76 -28.39
N LYS A 130 -3.90 -25.31 -27.57
CA LYS A 130 -2.68 -26.07 -27.29
C LYS A 130 -2.94 -27.32 -26.45
N THR A 131 -3.82 -27.20 -25.44
CA THR A 131 -4.05 -28.28 -24.47
C THR A 131 -5.00 -29.35 -25.00
N PHE A 132 -6.06 -28.95 -25.70
CA PHE A 132 -7.14 -29.86 -26.13
C PHE A 132 -7.20 -30.06 -27.65
N ASN A 133 -6.36 -29.37 -28.41
CA ASN A 133 -6.41 -29.35 -29.88
C ASN A 133 -7.80 -29.01 -30.44
N LYS A 134 -8.54 -28.16 -29.71
CA LYS A 134 -9.92 -27.76 -30.02
C LYS A 134 -9.91 -26.68 -31.10
N PRO A 135 -10.82 -26.71 -32.11
CA PRO A 135 -10.95 -25.64 -33.11
C PRO A 135 -11.26 -24.29 -32.45
N ILE A 136 -10.61 -23.22 -32.93
CA ILE A 136 -10.76 -21.88 -32.36
C ILE A 136 -12.20 -21.40 -32.37
N LYS A 137 -12.89 -21.58 -33.49
CA LYS A 137 -14.33 -21.26 -33.62
C LYS A 137 -15.17 -21.92 -32.53
N LYS A 138 -14.89 -23.18 -32.21
CA LYS A 138 -15.59 -23.94 -31.18
C LYS A 138 -15.20 -23.41 -29.78
N ILE A 139 -13.92 -23.08 -29.55
CA ILE A 139 -13.45 -22.48 -28.30
C ILE A 139 -14.18 -21.15 -28.03
N ILE A 140 -14.16 -20.24 -29.01
CA ILE A 140 -14.77 -18.91 -28.87
C ILE A 140 -16.28 -19.03 -28.56
N LYS A 141 -16.98 -19.93 -29.26
CA LYS A 141 -18.41 -20.10 -29.10
C LYS A 141 -18.85 -20.78 -27.81
N GLU A 142 -18.08 -21.75 -27.33
CA GLU A 142 -18.48 -22.59 -26.19
C GLU A 142 -17.80 -22.21 -24.88
N ASN A 143 -16.56 -21.72 -24.94
CA ASN A 143 -15.72 -21.58 -23.75
C ASN A 143 -15.40 -20.13 -23.37
N ILE A 144 -15.46 -19.17 -24.30
CA ILE A 144 -14.97 -17.81 -24.09
C ILE A 144 -16.11 -16.81 -23.97
N PHE A 145 -16.13 -16.08 -22.86
CA PHE A 145 -17.09 -15.02 -22.55
C PHE A 145 -16.33 -13.78 -22.08
N GLY A 146 -16.77 -12.61 -22.52
CA GLY A 146 -16.16 -11.34 -22.12
C GLY A 146 -17.19 -10.23 -22.00
N SER A 147 -16.90 -9.26 -21.16
CA SER A 147 -17.71 -8.07 -21.00
C SER A 147 -16.82 -6.86 -20.76
N ASP A 148 -17.16 -5.72 -21.35
CA ASP A 148 -16.51 -4.44 -21.10
C ASP A 148 -17.51 -3.29 -21.19
N ILE A 149 -17.27 -2.23 -20.42
CA ILE A 149 -18.10 -1.02 -20.40
C ILE A 149 -17.87 -0.13 -21.64
N LEU A 150 -16.74 -0.31 -22.31
CA LEU A 150 -16.34 0.46 -23.49
C LEU A 150 -16.62 -0.37 -24.77
N GLU A 151 -17.48 0.15 -25.63
CA GLU A 151 -17.87 -0.52 -26.85
C GLU A 151 -16.68 -0.83 -27.78
N TYR A 152 -15.74 0.12 -27.89
CA TYR A 152 -14.56 -0.05 -28.73
C TYR A 152 -13.64 -1.18 -28.23
N ASN A 153 -13.62 -1.46 -26.92
CA ASN A 153 -12.87 -2.60 -26.37
C ASN A 153 -13.48 -3.93 -26.85
N ILE A 154 -14.80 -4.03 -26.86
CA ILE A 154 -15.49 -5.22 -27.39
C ILE A 154 -15.19 -5.41 -28.88
N HIS A 155 -15.18 -4.32 -29.67
CA HIS A 155 -14.82 -4.39 -31.08
C HIS A 155 -13.37 -4.84 -31.28
N ARG A 156 -12.43 -4.30 -30.50
CA ARG A 156 -11.00 -4.71 -30.52
C ARG A 156 -10.80 -6.16 -30.12
N ALA A 157 -11.48 -6.61 -29.06
CA ALA A 157 -11.43 -8.01 -28.62
C ALA A 157 -11.92 -8.97 -29.73
N LYS A 158 -13.05 -8.65 -30.40
CA LYS A 158 -13.52 -9.40 -31.56
C LYS A 158 -12.52 -9.40 -32.70
N LEU A 159 -11.92 -8.23 -32.98
CA LEU A 159 -10.92 -8.06 -34.05
C LEU A 159 -9.69 -8.94 -33.79
N ILE A 160 -9.13 -8.87 -32.60
CA ILE A 160 -7.94 -9.65 -32.22
C ILE A 160 -8.20 -11.15 -32.27
N LEU A 161 -9.32 -11.61 -31.73
CA LEU A 161 -9.71 -13.04 -31.78
C LEU A 161 -9.97 -13.50 -33.23
N THR A 162 -10.53 -12.64 -34.09
CA THR A 162 -10.72 -12.91 -35.52
C THR A 162 -9.37 -13.08 -36.23
N ILE A 163 -8.43 -12.18 -35.99
CA ILE A 163 -7.09 -12.27 -36.57
C ILE A 163 -6.36 -13.52 -36.04
N TYR A 164 -6.50 -13.85 -34.75
CA TYR A 164 -5.94 -15.08 -34.19
C TYR A 164 -6.51 -16.33 -34.87
N ALA A 165 -7.81 -16.36 -35.16
CA ALA A 165 -8.45 -17.46 -35.90
C ALA A 165 -7.90 -17.55 -37.33
N LEU A 166 -7.78 -16.41 -38.05
CA LEU A 166 -7.21 -16.38 -39.40
C LEU A 166 -5.78 -16.92 -39.47
N GLN A 167 -4.94 -16.61 -38.49
CA GLN A 167 -3.58 -17.16 -38.38
C GLN A 167 -3.55 -18.68 -38.25
N ASN A 168 -4.68 -19.27 -37.91
CA ASN A 168 -4.87 -20.70 -37.73
C ASN A 168 -5.82 -21.31 -38.76
N ASP A 169 -5.97 -20.63 -39.91
CA ASP A 169 -6.80 -21.05 -41.04
C ASP A 169 -8.29 -21.24 -40.70
N GLU A 170 -8.79 -20.53 -39.66
CA GLU A 170 -10.19 -20.56 -39.25
C GLU A 170 -10.90 -19.20 -39.47
N GLN A 171 -12.20 -19.23 -39.70
CA GLN A 171 -13.02 -18.05 -39.93
C GLN A 171 -14.05 -17.89 -38.81
N LEU A 172 -14.16 -16.70 -38.25
CA LEU A 172 -15.17 -16.31 -37.27
C LEU A 172 -16.19 -15.33 -37.87
N ASN A 173 -17.41 -15.40 -37.36
CA ASN A 173 -18.51 -14.46 -37.62
C ASN A 173 -18.96 -13.84 -36.30
N ASP A 174 -19.70 -12.73 -36.35
CA ASP A 174 -20.24 -12.07 -35.16
C ASP A 174 -21.05 -12.98 -34.23
N SER A 175 -21.78 -13.94 -34.78
CA SER A 175 -22.59 -14.91 -34.02
C SER A 175 -21.76 -15.96 -33.27
N ASP A 176 -20.44 -16.00 -33.46
CA ASP A 176 -19.58 -16.96 -32.77
C ASP A 176 -19.08 -16.40 -31.41
N PHE A 177 -19.25 -15.10 -31.14
CA PHE A 177 -18.75 -14.45 -29.95
C PHE A 177 -19.80 -14.33 -28.83
N ASN A 178 -19.34 -14.53 -27.58
CA ASN A 178 -20.08 -14.19 -26.35
C ASN A 178 -19.43 -12.98 -25.69
N LEU A 179 -19.31 -11.88 -26.42
CA LEU A 179 -18.70 -10.62 -25.96
C LEU A 179 -19.77 -9.54 -25.85
N TYR A 180 -19.88 -8.91 -24.67
CA TYR A 180 -20.98 -8.04 -24.32
C TYR A 180 -20.50 -6.64 -23.97
N HIS A 181 -21.00 -5.61 -24.66
CA HIS A 181 -20.89 -4.22 -24.27
C HIS A 181 -21.87 -3.94 -23.14
N GLN A 182 -21.41 -3.91 -21.89
CA GLN A 182 -22.26 -3.70 -20.71
C GLN A 182 -21.43 -3.36 -19.47
N ASP A 183 -22.05 -2.68 -18.49
CA ASP A 183 -21.51 -2.55 -17.15
C ASP A 183 -21.70 -3.85 -16.37
N SER A 184 -20.63 -4.60 -16.17
CA SER A 184 -20.64 -5.89 -15.48
C SER A 184 -21.18 -5.81 -14.05
N LEU A 185 -20.99 -4.67 -13.36
CA LEU A 185 -21.45 -4.47 -11.98
C LEU A 185 -22.94 -4.09 -11.89
N ARG A 186 -23.54 -3.63 -12.99
CA ARG A 186 -24.98 -3.26 -13.07
C ARG A 186 -25.82 -4.30 -13.79
N THR A 187 -25.18 -5.19 -14.54
CA THR A 187 -25.88 -6.22 -15.32
C THR A 187 -26.43 -7.33 -14.44
N SER A 188 -27.66 -7.76 -14.71
CA SER A 188 -28.23 -8.98 -14.14
C SER A 188 -27.77 -10.19 -14.94
N TRP A 189 -26.69 -10.81 -14.53
CA TRP A 189 -26.15 -12.01 -15.16
C TRP A 189 -27.09 -13.19 -14.99
N LYS A 190 -27.37 -13.90 -16.09
CA LYS A 190 -28.29 -15.04 -16.11
C LYS A 190 -27.61 -16.41 -16.07
N MET A 191 -26.28 -16.43 -16.06
CA MET A 191 -25.48 -17.65 -16.07
C MET A 191 -24.32 -17.55 -15.09
N SER A 192 -23.79 -18.69 -14.69
CA SER A 192 -22.56 -18.82 -13.90
C SER A 192 -21.47 -19.45 -14.76
N PHE A 193 -20.22 -19.33 -14.33
CA PHE A 193 -19.03 -19.72 -15.07
C PHE A 193 -18.17 -20.68 -14.26
N ASP A 194 -17.44 -21.55 -14.97
CA ASP A 194 -16.50 -22.46 -14.32
C ASP A 194 -15.21 -21.74 -13.94
N ASN A 195 -14.77 -20.79 -14.76
CA ASN A 195 -13.59 -20.00 -14.49
C ASN A 195 -13.84 -18.51 -14.74
N ILE A 196 -13.26 -17.67 -13.90
CA ILE A 196 -13.30 -16.22 -14.07
C ILE A 196 -11.88 -15.69 -13.93
N VAL A 197 -11.44 -14.95 -14.93
CA VAL A 197 -10.09 -14.36 -14.99
C VAL A 197 -10.18 -12.88 -15.32
N GLY A 198 -9.13 -12.12 -15.07
CA GLY A 198 -9.08 -10.74 -15.52
C GLY A 198 -8.15 -9.86 -14.72
N ASN A 199 -8.08 -8.63 -15.20
CA ASN A 199 -7.46 -7.48 -14.54
C ASN A 199 -8.54 -6.40 -14.32
N PRO A 200 -9.32 -6.47 -13.22
CA PRO A 200 -10.41 -5.52 -12.97
C PRO A 200 -9.93 -4.07 -12.85
N PRO A 201 -10.76 -3.07 -13.20
CA PRO A 201 -10.36 -1.67 -13.23
C PRO A 201 -10.00 -1.09 -11.85
N TYR A 202 -8.89 -0.30 -11.77
CA TYR A 202 -8.33 0.29 -10.54
C TYR A 202 -8.82 1.72 -10.31
N VAL A 203 -10.14 1.92 -10.23
CA VAL A 203 -10.75 3.24 -10.03
C VAL A 203 -10.96 3.50 -8.55
N LYS A 204 -10.40 4.60 -8.04
CA LYS A 204 -10.54 4.98 -6.63
C LYS A 204 -11.90 5.65 -6.39
N PHE A 205 -12.41 5.56 -5.16
CA PHE A 205 -13.66 6.17 -4.74
C PHE A 205 -13.82 7.63 -5.17
N GLN A 206 -12.77 8.45 -5.01
CA GLN A 206 -12.81 9.87 -5.37
C GLN A 206 -12.96 10.14 -6.88
N ASP A 207 -12.57 9.18 -7.72
CA ASP A 207 -12.59 9.31 -9.17
C ASP A 207 -13.92 8.80 -9.78
N LEU A 208 -14.80 8.20 -8.94
CA LEU A 208 -16.13 7.76 -9.33
C LEU A 208 -17.14 8.91 -9.28
N THR A 209 -18.17 8.87 -10.13
CA THR A 209 -19.32 9.77 -10.05
C THR A 209 -20.18 9.47 -8.81
N ASP A 210 -20.98 10.44 -8.36
CA ASP A 210 -21.85 10.26 -7.20
C ASP A 210 -22.91 9.17 -7.42
N ASP A 211 -23.43 9.03 -8.66
CA ASP A 211 -24.32 7.93 -9.03
C ASP A 211 -23.65 6.57 -8.87
N ASN A 212 -22.43 6.41 -9.40
CA ASN A 212 -21.68 5.17 -9.27
C ASN A 212 -21.37 4.84 -7.81
N ARG A 213 -20.95 5.82 -6.99
CA ARG A 213 -20.71 5.63 -5.55
C ARG A 213 -21.96 5.13 -4.84
N SER A 214 -23.09 5.80 -5.09
CA SER A 214 -24.38 5.46 -4.48
C SER A 214 -24.85 4.06 -4.90
N TYR A 215 -24.79 3.76 -6.19
CA TYR A 215 -25.15 2.44 -6.70
C TYR A 215 -24.30 1.33 -6.08
N LEU A 216 -22.96 1.47 -6.14
CA LEU A 216 -22.04 0.47 -5.65
C LEU A 216 -22.21 0.19 -4.15
N THR A 217 -22.30 1.22 -3.33
CA THR A 217 -22.47 1.06 -1.87
C THR A 217 -23.80 0.44 -1.49
N LYS A 218 -24.84 0.61 -2.33
CA LYS A 218 -26.15 0.00 -2.12
C LYS A 218 -26.16 -1.50 -2.48
N HIS A 219 -25.47 -1.90 -3.55
CA HIS A 219 -25.62 -3.24 -4.13
C HIS A 219 -24.48 -4.21 -3.80
N TRP A 220 -23.29 -3.72 -3.43
CA TRP A 220 -22.11 -4.53 -3.19
C TRP A 220 -21.63 -4.43 -1.73
N THR A 221 -21.37 -5.58 -1.09
CA THR A 221 -20.98 -5.63 0.33
C THR A 221 -19.50 -5.31 0.53
N THR A 222 -18.68 -5.61 -0.44
CA THR A 222 -17.22 -5.39 -0.41
C THR A 222 -16.80 -3.93 -0.46
N VAL A 223 -17.71 -3.02 -0.82
CA VAL A 223 -17.50 -1.57 -0.94
C VAL A 223 -18.27 -0.74 0.10
N LYS A 224 -18.80 -1.38 1.15
CA LYS A 224 -19.49 -0.71 2.26
C LYS A 224 -18.46 -0.17 3.26
N GLY A 225 -18.63 1.09 3.68
CA GLY A 225 -17.89 1.61 4.83
C GLY A 225 -16.71 2.53 4.50
N GLY A 226 -16.90 3.53 3.67
CA GLY A 226 -15.92 4.59 3.43
C GLY A 226 -15.36 4.62 2.01
N THR A 227 -14.10 5.02 1.87
CA THR A 227 -13.41 5.01 0.57
C THR A 227 -13.07 3.57 0.17
N PHE A 228 -13.22 3.24 -1.12
CA PHE A 228 -12.94 1.92 -1.67
C PHE A 228 -12.28 2.03 -3.05
N ASN A 229 -11.87 0.90 -3.62
CA ASN A 229 -11.46 0.79 -5.01
C ASN A 229 -12.46 -0.09 -5.75
N LEU A 230 -12.73 0.21 -7.02
CA LEU A 230 -13.77 -0.45 -7.82
C LEU A 230 -13.56 -1.96 -7.93
N TYR A 231 -12.31 -2.43 -8.02
CA TYR A 231 -12.01 -3.87 -8.12
C TYR A 231 -12.51 -4.69 -6.92
N PHE A 232 -12.83 -4.06 -5.76
CA PHE A 232 -13.43 -4.76 -4.64
C PHE A 232 -14.80 -5.36 -5.01
N ALA A 233 -15.63 -4.59 -5.75
CA ALA A 233 -16.90 -5.06 -6.24
C ALA A 233 -16.74 -6.17 -7.30
N PHE A 234 -15.68 -6.12 -8.11
CA PHE A 234 -15.38 -7.17 -9.08
C PHE A 234 -15.01 -8.50 -8.42
N PHE A 235 -14.36 -8.52 -7.27
CA PHE A 235 -14.15 -9.75 -6.51
C PHE A 235 -15.48 -10.37 -6.05
N GLU A 236 -16.41 -9.55 -5.56
CA GLU A 236 -17.73 -10.03 -5.14
C GLU A 236 -18.55 -10.50 -6.35
N LEU A 237 -18.54 -9.74 -7.46
CA LEU A 237 -19.17 -10.15 -8.71
C LEU A 237 -18.64 -11.50 -9.18
N GLY A 238 -17.32 -11.60 -9.33
CA GLY A 238 -16.69 -12.83 -9.82
C GLY A 238 -17.02 -14.02 -8.93
N TYR A 239 -16.90 -13.88 -7.59
CA TYR A 239 -17.28 -14.95 -6.68
C TYR A 239 -18.75 -15.37 -6.81
N ASN A 240 -19.66 -14.40 -6.97
CA ASN A 240 -21.09 -14.69 -7.12
C ASN A 240 -21.40 -15.43 -8.44
N LEU A 241 -20.66 -15.12 -9.50
CA LEU A 241 -20.83 -15.73 -10.83
C LEU A 241 -20.14 -17.10 -10.98
N LEU A 242 -19.30 -17.53 -10.04
CA LEU A 242 -18.70 -18.87 -10.11
C LEU A 242 -19.73 -19.98 -9.95
N ASN A 243 -19.55 -21.06 -10.71
CA ASN A 243 -20.15 -22.35 -10.45
C ASN A 243 -19.65 -22.91 -9.09
N PRO A 244 -20.32 -23.89 -8.46
CA PRO A 244 -19.89 -24.45 -7.15
C PRO A 244 -18.44 -24.98 -7.11
N THR A 245 -17.92 -25.48 -8.22
CA THR A 245 -16.54 -25.96 -8.36
C THR A 245 -15.63 -24.98 -9.09
N GLY A 246 -16.15 -23.80 -9.41
CA GLY A 246 -15.48 -22.79 -10.22
C GLY A 246 -14.30 -22.14 -9.52
N LYS A 247 -13.40 -21.58 -10.33
CA LYS A 247 -12.19 -20.89 -9.88
C LYS A 247 -12.12 -19.47 -10.42
N LEU A 248 -11.56 -18.56 -9.63
CA LEU A 248 -11.31 -17.18 -10.07
C LEU A 248 -9.83 -16.85 -9.89
N GLY A 249 -9.25 -16.12 -10.84
CA GLY A 249 -7.91 -15.57 -10.78
C GLY A 249 -7.86 -14.14 -11.28
N TYR A 250 -7.64 -13.17 -10.36
CA TYR A 250 -7.50 -11.76 -10.68
C TYR A 250 -6.14 -11.22 -10.31
N ILE A 251 -5.58 -10.34 -11.16
CA ILE A 251 -4.48 -9.45 -10.77
C ILE A 251 -5.06 -8.10 -10.37
N THR A 252 -4.69 -7.59 -9.18
CA THR A 252 -5.22 -6.35 -8.61
C THR A 252 -4.16 -5.65 -7.76
N PRO A 253 -4.36 -4.37 -7.38
CA PRO A 253 -3.53 -3.77 -6.35
C PRO A 253 -3.56 -4.56 -5.04
N ASN A 254 -2.39 -4.71 -4.39
CA ASN A 254 -2.26 -5.46 -3.13
C ASN A 254 -2.62 -4.65 -1.88
N ASN A 255 -2.95 -3.36 -2.02
CA ASN A 255 -3.25 -2.48 -0.90
C ASN A 255 -4.46 -2.93 -0.05
N TYR A 256 -5.32 -3.81 -0.57
CA TYR A 256 -6.43 -4.36 0.21
C TYR A 256 -5.95 -5.23 1.39
N PHE A 257 -4.70 -5.69 1.43
CA PHE A 257 -4.17 -6.44 2.58
C PHE A 257 -4.15 -5.60 3.86
N THR A 258 -3.82 -4.32 3.76
CA THR A 258 -3.50 -3.49 4.93
C THR A 258 -4.29 -2.19 5.05
N SER A 259 -4.87 -1.67 3.95
CA SER A 259 -5.59 -0.39 3.94
C SER A 259 -6.90 -0.46 4.72
N LEU A 260 -7.34 0.68 5.28
CA LEU A 260 -8.68 0.80 5.87
C LEU A 260 -9.77 0.54 4.83
N ALA A 261 -9.58 1.03 3.61
CA ALA A 261 -10.51 0.81 2.50
C ALA A 261 -10.77 -0.67 2.23
N GLY A 262 -9.75 -1.54 2.42
CA GLY A 262 -9.85 -2.98 2.19
C GLY A 262 -10.59 -3.77 3.29
N GLU A 263 -11.02 -3.14 4.39
CA GLU A 263 -11.63 -3.86 5.52
C GLU A 263 -12.88 -4.65 5.11
N SER A 264 -13.77 -4.04 4.33
CA SER A 264 -14.99 -4.73 3.86
C SER A 264 -14.68 -5.91 2.94
N LEU A 265 -13.70 -5.78 2.06
CA LEU A 265 -13.26 -6.88 1.19
C LEU A 265 -12.62 -8.02 2.00
N ARG A 266 -11.73 -7.71 2.95
CA ARG A 266 -11.12 -8.72 3.84
C ARG A 266 -12.19 -9.46 4.67
N LYS A 267 -13.16 -8.72 5.20
CA LYS A 267 -14.30 -9.31 5.93
C LYS A 267 -15.10 -10.25 5.03
N TYR A 268 -15.37 -9.85 3.80
CA TYR A 268 -16.04 -10.69 2.81
C TYR A 268 -15.26 -11.99 2.58
N PHE A 269 -13.99 -11.91 2.27
CA PHE A 269 -13.13 -13.07 2.04
C PHE A 269 -13.06 -14.03 3.23
N LEU A 270 -12.93 -13.51 4.45
CA LEU A 270 -12.88 -14.32 5.66
C LEU A 270 -14.22 -15.00 5.94
N ASN A 271 -15.35 -14.32 5.70
CA ASN A 271 -16.68 -14.89 5.88
C ASN A 271 -16.97 -16.00 4.86
N GLN A 272 -16.59 -15.79 3.59
CA GLN A 272 -16.78 -16.76 2.53
C GLN A 272 -15.73 -17.88 2.56
N LYS A 273 -14.59 -17.68 3.25
CA LYS A 273 -13.43 -18.58 3.26
C LYS A 273 -12.98 -18.99 1.85
N CYS A 274 -13.06 -18.07 0.92
CA CYS A 274 -12.99 -18.36 -0.52
C CYS A 274 -11.58 -18.26 -1.11
N ILE A 275 -10.62 -17.62 -0.46
CA ILE A 275 -9.27 -17.45 -1.00
C ILE A 275 -8.48 -18.75 -0.88
N THR A 276 -7.85 -19.15 -1.99
CA THR A 276 -6.96 -20.32 -2.06
C THR A 276 -5.49 -19.91 -2.07
N ARG A 277 -5.13 -18.89 -2.90
CA ARG A 277 -3.75 -18.49 -3.11
C ARG A 277 -3.63 -16.98 -3.35
N ILE A 278 -2.53 -16.41 -2.89
CA ILE A 278 -2.11 -15.04 -3.17
C ILE A 278 -0.64 -15.04 -3.60
N ILE A 279 -0.36 -14.43 -4.76
CA ILE A 279 0.96 -14.14 -5.27
C ILE A 279 1.20 -12.64 -5.14
N ASP A 280 2.07 -12.22 -4.23
CA ASP A 280 2.35 -10.82 -3.91
C ASP A 280 3.65 -10.35 -4.55
N PHE A 281 3.56 -9.42 -5.50
CA PHE A 281 4.73 -8.81 -6.14
C PHE A 281 5.37 -7.72 -5.28
N SER A 282 4.82 -7.46 -4.07
CA SER A 282 5.36 -6.49 -3.12
C SER A 282 5.60 -5.12 -3.78
N HIS A 283 6.86 -4.67 -3.84
CA HIS A 283 7.26 -3.39 -4.45
C HIS A 283 7.79 -3.54 -5.88
N LYS A 284 7.85 -4.75 -6.42
CA LYS A 284 8.25 -4.96 -7.82
C LYS A 284 7.15 -4.52 -8.77
N LYS A 285 7.54 -3.76 -9.77
CA LYS A 285 6.61 -3.30 -10.80
C LYS A 285 6.30 -4.44 -11.76
N VAL A 286 5.02 -4.72 -11.91
CA VAL A 286 4.48 -5.62 -12.94
C VAL A 286 3.98 -4.79 -14.12
N PHE A 287 3.49 -3.58 -13.85
CA PHE A 287 2.99 -2.62 -14.84
C PHE A 287 3.91 -1.40 -14.95
N ASP A 288 3.81 -0.65 -16.04
CA ASP A 288 4.50 0.64 -16.21
C ASP A 288 4.05 1.69 -15.16
N ALA A 289 2.83 1.56 -14.64
CA ALA A 289 2.30 2.43 -13.59
C ALA A 289 2.87 2.08 -12.19
N GLN A 290 2.89 3.08 -11.30
CA GLN A 290 3.33 2.91 -9.90
C GLN A 290 2.22 2.23 -9.06
N THR A 291 1.93 0.96 -9.34
CA THR A 291 0.96 0.19 -8.57
C THR A 291 1.60 -1.12 -8.13
N TYR A 292 1.59 -1.36 -6.82
CA TYR A 292 1.99 -2.64 -6.24
C TYR A 292 0.83 -3.61 -6.35
N THR A 293 1.07 -4.79 -6.89
CA THR A 293 0.02 -5.73 -7.26
C THR A 293 0.17 -7.10 -6.63
N ALA A 294 -0.93 -7.84 -6.63
CA ALA A 294 -0.98 -9.25 -6.27
C ALA A 294 -1.95 -9.99 -7.20
N ILE A 295 -1.67 -11.27 -7.46
CA ILE A 295 -2.64 -12.18 -8.05
C ILE A 295 -3.37 -12.89 -6.91
N THR A 296 -4.69 -12.90 -6.96
CA THR A 296 -5.54 -13.53 -5.95
C THR A 296 -6.42 -14.58 -6.59
N PHE A 297 -6.37 -15.80 -6.05
CA PHE A 297 -7.20 -16.91 -6.50
C PHE A 297 -8.29 -17.23 -5.49
N LEU A 298 -9.51 -17.44 -6.00
CA LEU A 298 -10.69 -17.81 -5.22
C LEU A 298 -11.33 -19.09 -5.75
N ASN A 299 -12.06 -19.77 -4.87
CA ASN A 299 -13.04 -20.79 -5.23
C ASN A 299 -14.24 -20.76 -4.26
N LYS A 300 -15.26 -21.60 -4.47
CA LYS A 300 -16.42 -21.72 -3.57
C LYS A 300 -16.27 -22.80 -2.49
N GLN A 301 -15.09 -23.38 -2.35
CA GLN A 301 -14.81 -24.31 -1.26
C GLN A 301 -14.51 -23.57 0.04
N GLN A 302 -14.73 -24.23 1.17
CA GLN A 302 -14.38 -23.68 2.49
C GLN A 302 -12.90 -23.92 2.77
N ASN A 303 -12.07 -22.92 2.49
CA ASN A 303 -10.62 -23.01 2.69
C ASN A 303 -10.27 -22.67 4.16
N ALA A 304 -9.32 -23.40 4.75
CA ALA A 304 -8.81 -23.11 6.09
C ALA A 304 -7.63 -22.14 6.08
N ALA A 305 -6.89 -22.10 4.98
CA ALA A 305 -5.67 -21.28 4.82
C ALA A 305 -5.54 -20.72 3.42
N ILE A 306 -4.77 -19.65 3.30
CA ILE A 306 -4.33 -19.03 2.05
C ILE A 306 -2.90 -19.49 1.79
N THR A 307 -2.61 -20.05 0.62
CA THR A 307 -1.23 -20.25 0.15
C THR A 307 -0.66 -18.91 -0.29
N TYR A 308 0.33 -18.40 0.43
CA TYR A 308 0.89 -17.07 0.19
C TYR A 308 2.32 -17.14 -0.31
N ASP A 309 2.56 -16.50 -1.44
CA ASP A 309 3.88 -16.29 -2.02
C ASP A 309 4.20 -14.80 -2.07
N ARG A 310 5.42 -14.42 -1.72
CA ARG A 310 5.89 -13.03 -1.85
C ARG A 310 7.23 -13.00 -2.56
N ILE A 311 7.33 -12.16 -3.60
CA ILE A 311 8.56 -11.93 -4.34
C ILE A 311 9.67 -11.43 -3.40
N ASN A 312 10.89 -11.88 -3.62
CA ASN A 312 12.07 -11.24 -3.03
C ASN A 312 12.70 -10.27 -4.04
N ASN A 313 13.65 -9.46 -3.56
CA ASN A 313 14.28 -8.43 -4.38
C ASN A 313 15.20 -8.96 -5.48
N GLU A 314 15.63 -10.21 -5.42
CA GLU A 314 16.60 -10.83 -6.34
C GLU A 314 15.95 -11.34 -7.63
N TYR A 315 14.66 -11.68 -7.60
CA TYR A 315 13.96 -12.26 -8.75
C TYR A 315 13.24 -11.21 -9.60
N SER A 316 13.22 -11.45 -10.92
CA SER A 316 12.22 -10.83 -11.80
C SER A 316 10.84 -11.41 -11.51
N PRO A 317 9.73 -10.70 -11.84
CA PRO A 317 8.39 -11.24 -11.69
C PRO A 317 8.20 -12.60 -12.40
N GLU A 318 8.72 -12.77 -13.60
CA GLU A 318 8.64 -14.02 -14.37
C GLU A 318 9.38 -15.18 -13.68
N THR A 319 10.63 -14.94 -13.24
CA THR A 319 11.42 -15.95 -12.52
C THR A 319 10.75 -16.33 -11.19
N PHE A 320 10.16 -15.37 -10.52
CA PHE A 320 9.43 -15.61 -9.28
C PHE A 320 8.21 -16.51 -9.50
N LEU A 321 7.38 -16.23 -10.51
CA LEU A 321 6.21 -17.04 -10.82
C LEU A 321 6.57 -18.50 -11.16
N ALA A 322 7.66 -18.72 -11.88
CA ALA A 322 8.13 -20.05 -12.23
C ALA A 322 8.56 -20.90 -11.02
N ASN A 323 8.91 -20.25 -9.89
CA ASN A 323 9.43 -20.89 -8.69
C ASN A 323 8.55 -20.66 -7.44
N ALA A 324 7.35 -20.14 -7.62
CA ALA A 324 6.46 -19.80 -6.51
C ALA A 324 6.05 -21.06 -5.74
N ASN A 325 6.41 -21.10 -4.44
CA ASN A 325 6.13 -22.21 -3.53
C ASN A 325 5.64 -21.63 -2.18
N GLY A 326 4.35 -21.39 -2.10
CA GLY A 326 3.72 -20.62 -1.05
C GLY A 326 3.69 -21.26 0.33
N SER A 327 3.55 -20.41 1.34
CA SER A 327 3.38 -20.80 2.72
C SER A 327 1.91 -20.65 3.16
N PRO A 328 1.37 -21.59 3.96
CA PRO A 328 0.00 -21.49 4.45
C PRO A 328 -0.15 -20.36 5.46
N ASN A 329 -1.14 -19.50 5.26
CA ASN A 329 -1.58 -18.49 6.20
C ASN A 329 -3.01 -18.83 6.62
N TYR A 330 -3.20 -19.32 7.85
CA TYR A 330 -4.49 -19.80 8.33
C TYR A 330 -5.46 -18.63 8.53
N LEU A 331 -6.68 -18.76 8.00
CA LEU A 331 -7.72 -17.71 8.04
C LEU A 331 -8.11 -17.31 9.46
N GLU A 332 -8.09 -18.24 10.40
CA GLU A 332 -8.37 -17.99 11.83
C GLU A 332 -7.38 -16.99 12.47
N ASN A 333 -6.16 -16.89 11.94
CA ASN A 333 -5.13 -15.98 12.44
C ASN A 333 -5.16 -14.61 11.74
N LEU A 334 -6.01 -14.42 10.73
CA LEU A 334 -6.09 -13.18 9.98
C LEU A 334 -7.10 -12.22 10.59
N ASN A 335 -6.66 -10.99 10.82
CA ASN A 335 -7.51 -9.93 11.37
C ASN A 335 -8.16 -9.12 10.24
N VAL A 336 -9.48 -8.91 10.32
CA VAL A 336 -10.25 -8.10 9.36
C VAL A 336 -9.65 -6.69 9.17
N LYS A 337 -9.14 -6.06 10.23
CA LYS A 337 -8.56 -4.70 10.15
C LYS A 337 -7.27 -4.65 9.31
N LYS A 338 -6.49 -5.73 9.33
CA LYS A 338 -5.23 -5.82 8.59
C LYS A 338 -4.79 -7.27 8.48
N TRP A 339 -4.42 -7.70 7.27
CA TRP A 339 -3.80 -9.01 7.08
C TRP A 339 -2.28 -8.94 7.23
N ARG A 340 -1.74 -9.89 7.96
CA ARG A 340 -0.32 -10.20 8.05
C ARG A 340 -0.08 -11.51 7.32
N LEU A 341 0.27 -11.41 6.04
CA LEU A 341 0.59 -12.58 5.22
C LEU A 341 2.11 -12.77 5.24
N LEU A 342 2.56 -13.90 5.78
CA LEU A 342 3.97 -14.18 6.07
C LEU A 342 4.33 -15.60 5.61
N LYS A 343 5.62 -15.83 5.34
CA LYS A 343 6.16 -17.19 5.17
C LYS A 343 6.16 -17.93 6.52
N SER A 344 6.20 -19.26 6.51
CA SER A 344 6.07 -20.08 7.73
C SER A 344 7.14 -19.77 8.80
N ASP A 345 8.38 -19.59 8.39
CA ASP A 345 9.49 -19.20 9.27
C ASP A 345 9.29 -17.78 9.83
N GLU A 346 8.84 -16.84 8.99
CA GLU A 346 8.49 -15.49 9.42
C GLU A 346 7.35 -15.49 10.44
N GLN A 347 6.33 -16.34 10.24
CA GLN A 347 5.21 -16.48 11.17
C GLN A 347 5.70 -16.97 12.53
N GLN A 348 6.60 -17.97 12.55
CA GLN A 348 7.17 -18.49 13.79
C GLN A 348 8.01 -17.43 14.50
N ASN A 349 8.86 -16.70 13.76
CA ASN A 349 9.65 -15.61 14.29
C ASN A 349 8.77 -14.51 14.93
N ILE A 350 7.72 -14.06 14.22
CA ILE A 350 6.80 -13.05 14.76
C ILE A 350 6.09 -13.57 16.02
N LYS A 351 5.64 -14.83 16.00
CA LYS A 351 5.02 -15.47 17.18
C LYS A 351 5.99 -15.47 18.37
N ASN A 352 7.23 -15.84 18.16
CA ASN A 352 8.26 -15.83 19.21
C ASN A 352 8.45 -14.42 19.78
N ILE A 353 8.60 -13.41 18.90
CA ILE A 353 8.75 -12.01 19.32
C ILE A 353 7.52 -11.49 20.09
N GLU A 354 6.30 -11.92 19.75
CA GLU A 354 5.07 -11.48 20.42
C GLU A 354 4.75 -12.27 21.71
N THR A 355 5.44 -13.41 21.98
CA THR A 355 5.14 -14.29 23.12
C THR A 355 6.26 -14.44 24.14
N ILE A 356 7.53 -14.22 23.75
CA ILE A 356 8.68 -14.36 24.65
C ILE A 356 8.88 -13.04 25.40
N GLY A 357 8.33 -12.93 26.60
CA GLY A 357 8.43 -11.74 27.46
C GLY A 357 7.14 -10.93 27.56
N LYS A 358 7.27 -9.66 27.95
CA LYS A 358 6.13 -8.76 28.16
C LYS A 358 5.98 -7.74 27.02
N PRO A 359 4.78 -7.57 26.45
CA PRO A 359 4.53 -6.60 25.39
C PRO A 359 4.83 -5.16 25.81
N ILE A 360 5.46 -4.38 24.93
CA ILE A 360 5.75 -2.96 25.14
C ILE A 360 4.50 -2.20 25.59
N GLY A 361 3.35 -2.47 24.97
CA GLY A 361 2.07 -1.83 25.32
C GLY A 361 1.58 -2.15 26.74
N LYS A 362 2.16 -3.15 27.42
CA LYS A 362 1.88 -3.46 28.83
C LYS A 362 2.91 -2.83 29.78
N LEU A 363 4.14 -2.61 29.30
CA LEU A 363 5.24 -2.02 30.08
C LEU A 363 5.25 -0.50 30.00
N PHE A 364 4.80 0.07 28.89
CA PHE A 364 4.88 1.50 28.60
C PHE A 364 3.52 2.09 28.27
N ASP A 365 3.35 3.33 28.68
CA ASP A 365 2.36 4.22 28.12
C ASP A 365 2.96 4.89 26.89
N ILE A 366 2.33 4.69 25.73
CA ILE A 366 2.80 5.19 24.44
C ILE A 366 1.90 6.34 23.99
N PHE A 367 2.47 7.54 23.84
CA PHE A 367 1.75 8.75 23.46
C PHE A 367 2.35 9.43 22.25
N VAL A 368 1.51 10.09 21.48
CA VAL A 368 1.94 11.03 20.44
C VAL A 368 2.42 12.33 21.09
N GLY A 369 3.45 12.94 20.51
CA GLY A 369 3.94 14.25 20.94
C GLY A 369 2.93 15.38 20.72
N ILE A 370 3.25 16.54 21.30
CA ILE A 370 2.49 17.78 21.07
C ILE A 370 2.56 18.19 19.60
N ALA A 371 1.59 18.99 19.14
CA ALA A 371 1.64 19.62 17.83
C ALA A 371 1.21 21.09 17.93
N THR A 372 2.11 21.98 17.57
CA THR A 372 1.85 23.43 17.57
C THR A 372 1.03 23.87 16.37
N LEU A 373 1.12 23.13 15.24
CA LEU A 373 0.65 23.45 13.89
C LEU A 373 1.34 24.70 13.28
N LYS A 374 2.33 25.26 13.95
CA LYS A 374 3.21 26.36 13.53
C LYS A 374 4.52 26.32 14.31
N ASP A 375 5.29 25.24 14.12
CA ASP A 375 6.53 25.01 14.86
C ASP A 375 7.48 26.21 14.78
N GLU A 376 7.59 26.83 13.60
CA GLU A 376 8.44 27.99 13.36
C GLU A 376 8.11 29.20 14.26
N ILE A 377 6.86 29.34 14.74
CA ILE A 377 6.47 30.42 15.65
C ILE A 377 6.85 30.08 17.09
N PHE A 378 6.64 28.83 17.52
CA PHE A 378 6.83 28.46 18.92
C PHE A 378 8.25 28.02 19.28
N PHE A 379 9.06 27.54 18.33
CA PHE A 379 10.38 27.04 18.62
C PHE A 379 11.40 28.16 18.84
N ILE A 380 12.28 27.95 19.83
CA ILE A 380 13.37 28.83 20.23
C ILE A 380 14.69 28.05 20.15
N ASP A 381 15.74 28.69 19.69
CA ASP A 381 17.11 28.20 19.79
C ASP A 381 17.74 28.80 21.06
N SER A 382 17.98 27.98 22.08
CA SER A 382 18.49 28.44 23.38
C SER A 382 19.95 28.88 23.34
N SER A 383 20.67 28.61 22.25
CA SER A 383 22.03 29.15 22.07
C SER A 383 22.03 30.66 21.81
N LYS A 384 20.94 31.21 21.32
CA LYS A 384 20.76 32.62 20.98
C LYS A 384 20.18 33.40 22.15
N GLN A 385 21.03 34.02 22.95
CA GLN A 385 20.65 34.76 24.17
C GLN A 385 21.28 36.14 24.19
N LYS A 386 20.54 37.12 24.77
CA LYS A 386 21.01 38.48 25.01
C LYS A 386 20.27 39.09 26.21
N ASN A 387 20.96 39.76 27.08
CA ASN A 387 20.38 40.49 28.22
C ASN A 387 19.45 39.65 29.11
N GLY A 388 19.71 38.35 29.26
CA GLY A 388 18.88 37.46 30.06
C GLY A 388 17.64 36.88 29.34
N TYR A 389 17.42 37.21 28.08
CA TYR A 389 16.33 36.71 27.23
C TYR A 389 16.81 35.75 26.15
N TYR A 390 15.96 34.87 25.69
CA TYR A 390 16.15 34.17 24.41
C TYR A 390 15.84 35.10 23.25
N ILE A 391 16.58 34.96 22.16
CA ILE A 391 16.41 35.78 20.95
C ILE A 391 15.72 34.98 19.88
N LYS A 392 14.58 35.48 19.43
CA LYS A 392 13.79 34.92 18.33
C LYS A 392 13.85 35.86 17.13
N THR A 393 14.37 35.38 15.99
CA THR A 393 14.37 36.16 14.74
C THR A 393 13.38 35.52 13.75
N THR A 394 12.52 36.34 13.17
CA THR A 394 11.54 35.99 12.15
C THR A 394 11.59 37.03 11.02
N ASN A 395 10.80 36.84 9.98
CA ASN A 395 10.62 37.83 8.92
C ASN A 395 10.06 39.18 9.43
N ASN A 396 9.38 39.16 10.59
CA ASN A 396 8.76 40.33 11.21
C ASN A 396 9.72 41.09 12.16
N GLY A 397 10.95 40.59 12.34
CA GLY A 397 11.95 41.23 13.20
C GLY A 397 12.62 40.27 14.17
N THR A 398 13.37 40.90 15.13
CA THR A 398 14.05 40.19 16.20
C THR A 398 13.41 40.54 17.53
N PHE A 399 13.05 39.52 18.30
CA PHE A 399 12.26 39.62 19.52
C PHE A 399 13.01 38.98 20.69
N GLU A 400 12.90 39.58 21.88
CA GLU A 400 13.33 39.02 23.14
C GLU A 400 12.18 38.22 23.75
N ILE A 401 12.49 37.01 24.26
CA ILE A 401 11.51 36.10 24.87
C ILE A 401 11.95 35.78 26.29
N GLU A 402 11.07 35.91 27.24
CA GLU A 402 11.28 35.55 28.64
C GLU A 402 11.62 34.06 28.77
N LYS A 403 12.65 33.73 29.59
CA LYS A 403 13.11 32.33 29.73
C LYS A 403 12.13 31.43 30.44
N GLU A 404 11.35 31.98 31.35
CA GLU A 404 10.41 31.28 32.22
C GLU A 404 9.23 30.68 31.45
N ILE A 405 8.86 31.29 30.29
CA ILE A 405 7.75 30.77 29.42
C ILE A 405 8.24 29.66 28.49
N VAL A 406 9.56 29.37 28.46
CA VAL A 406 10.15 28.46 27.49
C VAL A 406 10.55 27.16 28.18
N LYS A 407 10.23 26.03 27.53
CA LYS A 407 10.49 24.67 28.00
C LYS A 407 11.37 23.89 27.00
N PRO A 408 12.11 22.87 27.44
CA PRO A 408 12.80 21.96 26.50
C PRO A 408 11.83 21.28 25.56
N VAL A 409 12.22 21.10 24.29
CA VAL A 409 11.45 20.32 23.30
C VAL A 409 12.38 19.55 22.39
N TYR A 410 11.98 18.32 22.08
CA TYR A 410 12.67 17.40 21.19
C TYR A 410 11.84 17.17 19.93
N LYS A 411 12.32 17.68 18.80
CA LYS A 411 11.71 17.37 17.50
C LYS A 411 12.39 16.13 16.95
N ILE A 412 11.73 14.98 17.07
CA ILE A 412 12.32 13.66 16.84
C ILE A 412 12.94 13.53 15.44
N SER A 413 12.36 14.19 14.43
CA SER A 413 12.90 14.20 13.07
C SER A 413 14.30 14.78 12.93
N ASP A 414 14.73 15.60 13.89
CA ASP A 414 16.01 16.31 13.83
C ASP A 414 17.19 15.47 14.37
N PHE A 415 16.90 14.36 15.06
CA PHE A 415 17.93 13.54 15.71
C PHE A 415 18.08 12.19 15.01
N ARG A 416 19.29 11.79 14.71
CA ARG A 416 19.64 10.48 14.14
C ARG A 416 20.30 9.56 15.16
N THR A 417 21.10 10.11 16.08
CA THR A 417 21.85 9.38 17.09
C THR A 417 21.49 9.82 18.51
N GLN A 418 21.85 9.01 19.50
CA GLN A 418 21.64 9.33 20.92
C GLN A 418 22.43 10.57 21.32
N GLU A 419 23.63 10.73 20.81
CA GLU A 419 24.54 11.88 21.14
C GLU A 419 23.91 13.21 20.72
N GLU A 420 23.20 13.27 19.59
CA GLU A 420 22.55 14.49 19.12
C GLU A 420 21.48 15.01 20.10
N ILE A 421 20.86 14.14 20.89
CA ILE A 421 19.90 14.51 21.94
C ILE A 421 20.58 15.36 23.04
N GLU A 422 21.79 15.04 23.41
CA GLU A 422 22.52 15.72 24.47
C GLU A 422 22.87 17.17 24.10
N TYR A 423 23.08 17.43 22.82
CA TYR A 423 23.38 18.78 22.29
C TYR A 423 22.12 19.55 21.86
N ASN A 424 20.94 19.10 22.25
CA ASN A 424 19.68 19.75 21.84
C ASN A 424 19.54 21.16 22.45
N THR A 425 19.65 22.18 21.62
CA THR A 425 19.39 23.58 22.01
C THR A 425 17.95 24.02 21.79
N ARG A 426 17.11 23.18 21.19
CA ARG A 426 15.73 23.53 20.86
C ARG A 426 14.86 23.60 22.10
N LYS A 427 14.11 24.68 22.18
CA LYS A 427 13.10 24.93 23.22
C LYS A 427 11.79 25.37 22.57
N ILE A 428 10.72 25.42 23.37
CA ILE A 428 9.39 25.79 22.91
C ILE A 428 8.75 26.81 23.86
N ILE A 429 8.10 27.81 23.33
CA ILE A 429 7.24 28.71 24.11
C ILE A 429 6.01 27.90 24.56
N CYS A 430 5.82 27.79 25.88
CA CYS A 430 4.77 26.99 26.51
C CYS A 430 3.72 27.90 27.18
N PRO A 431 2.65 28.28 26.49
CA PRO A 431 1.65 29.21 26.99
C PRO A 431 0.63 28.53 27.93
N TYR A 432 1.10 27.60 28.78
CA TYR A 432 0.28 26.82 29.68
C TYR A 432 0.83 26.82 31.11
N ASN A 433 -0.08 26.89 32.07
CA ASN A 433 0.17 26.53 33.46
C ASN A 433 -0.12 25.02 33.63
N ILE A 434 0.88 24.26 34.08
CA ILE A 434 0.76 22.82 34.31
C ILE A 434 0.88 22.58 35.81
N LYS A 435 -0.23 22.19 36.46
CA LYS A 435 -0.28 21.89 37.91
C LYS A 435 -1.09 20.61 38.12
N ASN A 436 -0.56 19.70 38.94
CA ASN A 436 -1.23 18.44 39.33
C ASN A 436 -1.80 17.63 38.14
N GLY A 437 -1.03 17.52 37.04
CA GLY A 437 -1.46 16.80 35.84
C GLY A 437 -2.52 17.52 34.98
N ILE A 438 -2.89 18.75 35.31
CA ILE A 438 -3.86 19.56 34.56
C ILE A 438 -3.09 20.72 33.89
N ALA A 439 -3.30 20.88 32.59
CA ALA A 439 -2.76 21.98 31.82
C ALA A 439 -3.88 22.97 31.46
N THR A 440 -3.68 24.22 31.81
CA THR A 440 -4.58 25.33 31.49
C THR A 440 -3.84 26.41 30.72
N ALA A 441 -4.44 26.93 29.67
CA ALA A 441 -3.88 28.07 28.96
C ALA A 441 -3.71 29.27 29.90
N ILE A 442 -2.59 30.00 29.77
CA ILE A 442 -2.41 31.26 30.51
C ILE A 442 -3.35 32.28 29.90
N TYR A 443 -4.21 32.89 30.74
CA TYR A 443 -5.15 33.93 30.29
C TYR A 443 -4.40 35.15 29.76
N GLU A 444 -4.96 35.80 28.77
CA GLU A 444 -4.32 36.89 28.04
C GLU A 444 -3.81 38.04 28.92
N ASN A 445 -4.59 38.44 29.92
CA ASN A 445 -4.20 39.51 30.85
C ASN A 445 -3.01 39.12 31.73
N ASP A 446 -2.96 37.85 32.18
CA ASP A 446 -1.84 37.31 32.95
C ASP A 446 -0.61 37.15 32.08
N PHE A 447 -0.79 36.71 30.83
CA PHE A 447 0.29 36.56 29.87
C PHE A 447 0.95 37.90 29.54
N LYS A 448 0.16 38.95 29.26
CA LYS A 448 0.65 40.31 29.03
C LYS A 448 1.46 40.86 30.21
N LYS A 449 0.97 40.58 31.42
CA LYS A 449 1.60 41.09 32.64
C LYS A 449 2.92 40.37 32.95
N LYS A 450 2.95 39.04 32.77
CA LYS A 450 4.04 38.20 33.20
C LYS A 450 5.14 38.02 32.13
N TYR A 451 4.71 38.01 30.84
CA TYR A 451 5.57 37.77 29.69
C TYR A 451 5.32 38.81 28.58
N PRO A 452 5.53 40.11 28.86
CA PRO A 452 5.17 41.19 27.94
C PRO A 452 5.90 41.13 26.60
N LYS A 453 7.16 40.69 26.58
CA LYS A 453 7.97 40.60 25.36
C LYS A 453 7.52 39.43 24.47
N CYS A 454 7.28 38.28 25.06
CA CYS A 454 6.72 37.12 24.36
C CYS A 454 5.31 37.41 23.83
N TYR A 455 4.50 38.14 24.61
CA TYR A 455 3.16 38.53 24.13
C TYR A 455 3.25 39.50 22.94
N ALA A 456 4.14 40.50 22.99
CA ALA A 456 4.37 41.39 21.86
C ALA A 456 4.82 40.64 20.60
N TYR A 457 5.67 39.65 20.76
CA TYR A 457 6.04 38.74 19.66
C TYR A 457 4.82 38.00 19.09
N PHE A 458 3.99 37.38 19.93
CA PHE A 458 2.80 36.67 19.46
C PHE A 458 1.78 37.58 18.74
N LEU A 459 1.71 38.86 19.09
CA LEU A 459 0.87 39.81 18.36
C LEU A 459 1.33 40.02 16.91
N THR A 460 2.64 39.98 16.64
CA THR A 460 3.17 40.06 15.26
C THR A 460 2.88 38.82 14.44
N GLU A 461 2.64 37.67 15.09
CA GLU A 461 2.33 36.38 14.45
C GLU A 461 0.84 36.01 14.51
N ARG A 462 -0.01 36.93 14.97
CA ARG A 462 -1.44 36.64 15.27
C ARG A 462 -2.18 36.09 14.06
N GLU A 463 -2.02 36.70 12.89
CA GLU A 463 -2.68 36.26 11.67
C GLU A 463 -2.26 34.84 11.27
N ASN A 464 -0.96 34.54 11.35
CA ASN A 464 -0.41 33.21 11.09
C ASN A 464 -0.97 32.15 12.05
N LEU A 465 -1.15 32.50 13.32
CA LEU A 465 -1.69 31.62 14.35
C LEU A 465 -3.20 31.38 14.17
N LEU A 466 -3.96 32.39 13.75
CA LEU A 466 -5.38 32.25 13.45
C LEU A 466 -5.65 31.46 12.15
N ALA A 467 -4.73 31.48 11.21
CA ALA A 467 -4.83 30.74 9.95
C ALA A 467 -4.57 29.22 10.09
N ARG A 468 -4.23 28.70 11.28
CA ARG A 468 -4.06 27.26 11.51
C ARG A 468 -5.33 26.48 11.19
N ASP A 469 -5.20 25.20 10.83
CA ASP A 469 -6.30 24.33 10.35
C ASP A 469 -7.17 25.00 9.26
N LYS A 470 -6.53 25.81 8.41
CA LYS A 470 -7.21 26.57 7.33
C LYS A 470 -8.30 27.52 7.88
N GLY A 471 -8.13 28.03 9.09
CA GLY A 471 -9.08 28.90 9.76
C GLY A 471 -10.39 28.23 10.23
N LYS A 472 -10.46 26.89 10.17
CA LYS A 472 -11.67 26.13 10.56
C LYS A 472 -11.83 25.95 12.07
N VAL A 473 -10.75 26.10 12.82
CA VAL A 473 -10.72 25.94 14.29
C VAL A 473 -10.40 27.27 14.95
N ILE A 474 -11.21 27.69 15.90
CA ILE A 474 -10.96 28.88 16.71
C ILE A 474 -10.12 28.46 17.91
N TYR A 475 -8.95 29.05 18.05
CA TYR A 475 -8.05 28.83 19.19
C TYR A 475 -8.17 30.00 20.17
N GLU A 476 -8.58 29.70 21.42
CA GLU A 476 -8.70 30.70 22.50
C GLU A 476 -7.93 30.26 23.75
N PRO A 477 -6.96 31.07 24.19
CA PRO A 477 -6.38 32.25 23.52
C PRO A 477 -5.67 31.87 22.20
N PHE A 478 -5.53 32.81 21.24
CA PHE A 478 -5.00 32.57 19.89
C PHE A 478 -3.60 31.97 19.86
N TYR A 479 -2.82 32.12 20.92
CA TYR A 479 -1.44 31.64 21.07
C TYR A 479 -1.31 30.23 21.66
N VAL A 480 -2.40 29.50 21.93
CA VAL A 480 -2.31 28.09 22.37
C VAL A 480 -1.86 27.16 21.26
N TRP A 481 -1.33 26.00 21.60
CA TRP A 481 -0.92 24.99 20.60
C TRP A 481 -2.12 24.36 19.93
N GLY A 482 -1.93 23.86 18.71
CA GLY A 482 -2.98 23.25 17.95
C GLY A 482 -3.48 21.93 18.55
N ARG A 483 -2.59 21.15 19.18
CA ARG A 483 -2.93 19.90 19.86
C ARG A 483 -2.12 19.77 21.15
N THR A 484 -2.81 19.39 22.21
CA THR A 484 -2.25 19.35 23.57
C THR A 484 -2.03 17.93 24.11
N GLN A 485 -2.08 16.93 23.23
CA GLN A 485 -1.79 15.53 23.61
C GLN A 485 -0.38 15.45 24.23
N GLY A 486 -0.28 14.77 25.37
CA GLY A 486 1.02 14.63 26.06
C GLY A 486 1.52 15.85 26.82
N LEU A 487 0.76 16.97 26.85
CA LEU A 487 1.16 18.22 27.51
C LEU A 487 1.44 18.07 29.03
N THR A 488 0.76 17.15 29.69
CA THR A 488 0.89 16.94 31.14
C THR A 488 1.83 15.78 31.50
N ARG A 489 2.39 15.10 30.52
CA ARG A 489 3.26 13.95 30.76
C ARG A 489 4.67 14.38 31.12
N LYS A 490 5.20 13.79 32.19
CA LYS A 490 6.55 14.00 32.71
C LYS A 490 7.25 12.66 32.87
N GLY A 491 8.56 12.69 33.02
CA GLY A 491 9.39 11.53 33.27
C GLY A 491 10.39 11.25 32.14
N LYS A 492 11.34 10.38 32.44
CA LYS A 492 12.26 9.81 31.45
C LYS A 492 11.47 9.05 30.39
N LYS A 493 11.88 9.18 29.13
CA LYS A 493 11.13 8.63 28.01
C LYS A 493 12.04 8.18 26.88
N ILE A 494 11.60 7.18 26.14
CA ILE A 494 12.21 6.77 24.88
C ILE A 494 11.37 7.35 23.76
N LEU A 495 11.98 8.11 22.86
CA LEU A 495 11.33 8.76 21.73
C LEU A 495 11.60 7.98 20.45
N ASN A 496 10.58 7.82 19.59
CA ASN A 496 10.75 7.24 18.26
C ASN A 496 9.96 8.01 17.19
N PRO A 497 10.48 8.13 15.94
CA PRO A 497 9.76 8.75 14.84
C PRO A 497 8.59 7.87 14.37
N THR A 498 7.62 8.47 13.69
CA THR A 498 6.53 7.72 13.06
C THR A 498 7.02 6.79 11.94
N PHE A 499 7.97 7.27 11.13
CA PHE A 499 8.59 6.53 10.03
C PHE A 499 10.10 6.63 10.12
N SER A 500 10.79 5.52 9.91
CA SER A 500 12.26 5.47 9.91
C SER A 500 12.74 4.30 9.06
N PRO A 501 13.88 4.40 8.34
CA PRO A 501 14.46 3.26 7.63
C PRO A 501 14.86 2.13 8.58
N HIS A 502 15.30 2.47 9.80
CA HIS A 502 15.71 1.53 10.85
C HIS A 502 15.13 1.96 12.20
N PRO A 503 15.12 1.08 13.21
CA PRO A 503 14.76 1.44 14.57
C PRO A 503 15.56 2.65 15.05
N ARG A 504 14.84 3.63 15.59
CA ARG A 504 15.43 4.84 16.13
C ARG A 504 14.72 5.25 17.40
N PHE A 505 15.11 4.61 18.47
CA PHE A 505 14.59 4.82 19.82
C PHE A 505 15.63 5.57 20.64
N LEU A 506 15.34 6.83 20.99
CA LEU A 506 16.27 7.77 21.61
C LEU A 506 15.83 8.05 23.03
N LEU A 507 16.73 7.84 24.01
CA LEU A 507 16.46 8.10 25.42
C LEU A 507 16.56 9.60 25.71
N VAL A 508 15.55 10.14 26.38
CA VAL A 508 15.53 11.51 26.90
C VAL A 508 15.43 11.46 28.43
N GLU A 509 16.50 11.86 29.08
CA GLU A 509 16.62 11.94 30.54
C GLU A 509 15.84 13.13 31.13
N GLU A 510 15.67 14.20 30.35
CA GLU A 510 14.91 15.39 30.74
C GLU A 510 13.43 15.09 30.94
N GLU A 511 13.00 15.12 32.19
CA GLU A 511 11.67 14.71 32.59
C GLU A 511 10.58 15.69 32.13
N GLU A 512 10.85 16.99 32.16
CA GLU A 512 9.88 18.04 31.83
C GLU A 512 9.89 18.43 30.35
N GLY A 513 10.75 17.83 29.52
CA GLY A 513 10.85 18.13 28.10
C GLY A 513 9.68 17.59 27.26
N PHE A 514 9.12 18.44 26.40
CA PHE A 514 8.15 18.04 25.39
C PHE A 514 8.81 17.40 24.18
N PHE A 515 8.01 16.77 23.33
CA PHE A 515 8.49 16.24 22.04
C PHE A 515 7.42 16.38 20.94
N THR A 516 7.87 16.40 19.68
CA THR A 516 7.02 16.51 18.49
C THR A 516 7.46 15.49 17.43
N ASN A 517 6.58 15.21 16.45
CA ASN A 517 6.84 14.40 15.25
C ASN A 517 7.17 12.92 15.52
N GLY A 518 6.51 12.32 16.51
CA GLY A 518 6.67 10.90 16.82
C GLY A 518 5.96 10.48 18.10
N TYR A 519 6.46 9.42 18.70
CA TYR A 519 5.91 8.80 19.89
C TYR A 519 6.92 8.85 21.05
N GLY A 520 6.39 8.90 22.26
CA GLY A 520 7.17 8.77 23.50
C GLY A 520 6.65 7.59 24.31
N LEU A 521 7.58 6.73 24.74
CA LEU A 521 7.35 5.58 25.61
C LEU A 521 7.74 5.96 27.03
N TYR A 522 6.79 5.90 27.95
CA TYR A 522 6.99 6.16 29.38
C TYR A 522 6.74 4.86 30.13
N PHE A 523 7.61 4.45 31.06
CA PHE A 523 7.31 3.32 31.91
C PHE A 523 6.02 3.57 32.69
N ARG A 524 5.16 2.56 32.76
CA ARG A 524 3.99 2.62 33.63
C ARG A 524 4.41 2.54 35.08
N GLU A 525 3.90 3.45 35.90
CA GLU A 525 3.98 3.31 37.33
C GLU A 525 3.28 2.02 37.74
N GLN A 526 3.99 1.12 38.41
CA GLN A 526 3.38 -0.08 38.95
C GLN A 526 2.51 0.34 40.13
N GLU A 527 1.21 0.03 40.09
CA GLU A 527 0.34 0.14 41.25
C GLU A 527 0.87 -0.81 42.33
N SER A 528 1.41 -0.24 43.39
CA SER A 528 2.05 -0.95 44.54
C SER A 528 1.09 -1.80 45.39
N ASN A 529 -0.12 -2.11 44.89
CA ASN A 529 -1.20 -2.73 45.68
C ASN A 529 -1.47 -4.21 45.38
N ASN A 530 -0.64 -4.90 44.60
CA ASN A 530 -0.80 -6.34 44.43
C ASN A 530 0.14 -7.14 45.34
N LEU A 531 -0.40 -7.76 46.36
CA LEU A 531 0.25 -8.67 47.31
C LEU A 531 0.91 -9.93 46.67
N PHE A 532 0.90 -10.07 45.35
CA PHE A 532 1.52 -11.15 44.59
C PHE A 532 2.64 -10.65 43.64
N CYS A 533 3.37 -9.60 44.04
CA CYS A 533 4.55 -9.11 43.30
C CYS A 533 5.80 -10.00 43.51
N ASP A 534 5.69 -11.30 43.37
CA ASP A 534 6.82 -12.19 43.62
C ASP A 534 7.76 -12.45 42.44
N LEU A 535 7.59 -11.76 41.31
CA LEU A 535 8.58 -11.77 40.22
C LEU A 535 8.52 -10.44 39.46
N ILE A 536 9.06 -9.38 40.05
CA ILE A 536 9.36 -8.15 39.31
C ILE A 536 10.48 -8.52 38.32
N ASN A 537 10.14 -8.56 37.02
CA ASN A 537 11.18 -8.68 36.01
C ASN A 537 12.10 -7.45 36.12
N PRO A 538 13.38 -7.61 36.46
CA PRO A 538 14.30 -6.47 36.70
C PRO A 538 14.35 -5.48 35.54
N ILE A 539 14.10 -5.92 34.31
CA ILE A 539 14.12 -5.07 33.12
C ILE A 539 13.04 -3.97 33.15
N THR A 540 11.99 -4.12 33.93
CA THR A 540 10.89 -3.15 34.02
C THR A 540 11.17 -2.01 34.99
N GLU A 541 12.31 -2.02 35.69
CA GLU A 541 12.71 -0.92 36.52
C GLU A 541 13.24 0.24 35.69
N ILE A 542 12.89 1.47 36.06
CA ILE A 542 13.27 2.70 35.32
C ILE A 542 14.80 2.85 35.17
N LYS A 543 15.56 2.28 36.11
CA LYS A 543 17.04 2.27 36.04
C LYS A 543 17.59 1.47 34.86
N ASN A 544 16.80 0.59 34.25
CA ASN A 544 17.18 -0.28 33.14
C ASN A 544 16.61 0.21 31.79
N ILE A 545 16.14 1.45 31.72
CA ILE A 545 15.56 2.05 30.48
C ILE A 545 16.59 2.08 29.34
N ASP A 546 17.87 2.22 29.67
CA ASP A 546 19.00 2.15 28.75
C ASP A 546 19.10 0.79 28.03
N VAL A 547 18.92 -0.30 28.79
CA VAL A 547 18.92 -1.66 28.25
C VAL A 547 17.70 -1.88 27.35
N VAL A 548 16.53 -1.39 27.78
CA VAL A 548 15.33 -1.42 26.93
C VAL A 548 15.55 -0.66 25.63
N GLN A 549 16.19 0.51 25.68
CA GLN A 549 16.54 1.28 24.48
C GLN A 549 17.41 0.46 23.51
N LYS A 550 18.43 -0.25 24.02
CA LYS A 550 19.27 -1.12 23.18
C LYS A 550 18.47 -2.22 22.51
N ILE A 551 17.55 -2.88 23.26
CA ILE A 551 16.64 -3.91 22.69
C ILE A 551 15.76 -3.32 21.59
N LEU A 552 15.21 -2.13 21.80
CA LEU A 552 14.34 -1.47 20.82
C LEU A 552 15.10 -1.01 19.56
N ASN A 553 16.40 -0.77 19.64
CA ASN A 553 17.24 -0.41 18.50
C ASN A 553 17.90 -1.63 17.81
N SER A 554 17.53 -2.85 18.19
CA SER A 554 18.11 -4.07 17.64
C SER A 554 17.52 -4.43 16.27
N ILE A 555 18.21 -5.33 15.56
CA ILE A 555 17.72 -5.95 14.32
C ILE A 555 16.40 -6.72 14.52
N VAL A 556 16.13 -7.18 15.75
CA VAL A 556 14.87 -7.90 16.06
C VAL A 556 13.67 -6.96 15.95
N MET A 557 13.81 -5.71 16.44
CA MET A 557 12.76 -4.67 16.27
C MET A 557 12.62 -4.27 14.81
N ASP A 558 13.73 -4.11 14.08
CA ASP A 558 13.71 -3.79 12.66
C ASP A 558 12.97 -4.87 11.85
N TYR A 559 13.35 -6.12 12.06
CA TYR A 559 12.67 -7.28 11.47
C TYR A 559 11.17 -7.28 11.81
N TYR A 560 10.85 -7.12 13.08
CA TYR A 560 9.45 -7.13 13.55
C TYR A 560 8.61 -6.06 12.86
N VAL A 561 9.06 -4.81 12.86
CA VAL A 561 8.31 -3.70 12.27
C VAL A 561 8.23 -3.82 10.75
N THR A 562 9.32 -4.23 10.10
CA THR A 562 9.33 -4.48 8.64
C THR A 562 8.28 -5.53 8.24
N LYS A 563 8.10 -6.59 9.05
CA LYS A 563 7.13 -7.67 8.76
C LYS A 563 5.71 -7.37 9.20
N THR A 564 5.49 -6.46 10.15
CA THR A 564 4.18 -6.25 10.79
C THR A 564 3.57 -4.88 10.56
N SER A 565 4.35 -3.88 10.14
CA SER A 565 3.87 -2.52 9.90
C SER A 565 3.52 -2.26 8.42
N VAL A 566 3.19 -1.03 8.11
CA VAL A 566 3.05 -0.51 6.75
C VAL A 566 4.28 0.33 6.41
N ALA A 567 4.66 0.37 5.15
CA ALA A 567 5.67 1.30 4.66
C ALA A 567 5.00 2.47 3.90
N ILE A 568 5.64 3.64 3.95
CA ILE A 568 5.31 4.78 3.08
C ILE A 568 6.10 4.71 1.77
N GLU A 569 5.80 5.60 0.84
CA GLU A 569 6.60 5.82 -0.36
C GLU A 569 8.07 6.03 0.01
N GLY A 570 8.98 5.27 -0.61
CA GLY A 570 10.39 5.18 -0.21
C GLY A 570 10.73 3.98 0.68
N GLY A 571 9.75 3.15 1.05
CA GLY A 571 9.96 1.88 1.75
C GLY A 571 10.20 1.98 3.26
N TYR A 572 10.04 3.17 3.88
CA TYR A 572 10.27 3.34 5.32
C TYR A 572 9.17 2.72 6.18
N PRO A 573 9.49 1.75 7.06
CA PRO A 573 8.54 1.13 7.98
C PRO A 573 7.93 2.13 8.97
N CYS A 574 6.74 1.81 9.46
CA CYS A 574 5.96 2.63 10.38
C CYS A 574 6.11 2.14 11.83
N TYR A 575 6.64 2.99 12.70
CA TYR A 575 6.86 2.72 14.13
C TYR A 575 5.76 3.33 15.02
N GLN A 576 4.52 3.44 14.52
CA GLN A 576 3.40 3.89 15.33
C GLN A 576 3.06 2.90 16.44
N LYS A 577 2.40 3.39 17.49
CA LYS A 577 1.98 2.61 18.66
C LYS A 577 1.39 1.25 18.29
N ASN A 578 0.40 1.21 17.40
CA ASN A 578 -0.31 -0.01 17.01
C ASN A 578 0.57 -1.06 16.30
N PHE A 579 1.77 -0.67 15.83
CA PHE A 579 2.72 -1.58 15.19
C PHE A 579 3.81 -2.07 16.14
N ILE A 580 4.12 -1.32 17.20
CA ILE A 580 5.18 -1.67 18.15
C ILE A 580 4.66 -2.22 19.47
N GLU A 581 3.41 -1.94 19.87
CA GLU A 581 2.88 -2.26 21.20
C GLU A 581 2.83 -3.76 21.53
N LYS A 582 2.83 -4.65 20.54
CA LYS A 582 2.85 -6.11 20.72
C LYS A 582 4.26 -6.69 20.77
N PHE A 583 5.28 -5.95 20.35
CA PHE A 583 6.67 -6.37 20.51
C PHE A 583 6.94 -6.61 21.99
N THR A 584 7.54 -7.73 22.36
CA THR A 584 7.81 -8.03 23.77
C THR A 584 9.24 -7.67 24.15
N ILE A 585 9.42 -7.26 25.40
CA ILE A 585 10.73 -7.22 26.04
C ILE A 585 10.91 -8.55 26.76
N PRO A 586 11.97 -9.34 26.45
CA PRO A 586 12.16 -10.67 27.05
C PRO A 586 12.42 -10.56 28.56
N GLU A 587 12.11 -11.64 29.26
CA GLU A 587 12.52 -11.76 30.67
C GLU A 587 14.03 -11.96 30.73
N LEU A 588 14.71 -11.09 31.46
CA LEU A 588 16.18 -11.07 31.61
C LEU A 588 16.56 -11.18 33.07
N SER A 589 17.56 -12.01 33.36
CA SER A 589 18.23 -12.02 34.66
C SER A 589 19.05 -10.76 34.86
N GLN A 590 19.45 -10.47 36.08
CA GLN A 590 20.31 -9.33 36.36
C GLN A 590 21.66 -9.43 35.61
N GLU A 591 22.22 -10.63 35.49
CA GLU A 591 23.44 -10.89 34.74
C GLU A 591 23.26 -10.60 33.23
N GLU A 592 22.14 -11.02 32.64
CA GLU A 592 21.81 -10.72 31.23
C GLU A 592 21.62 -9.22 30.99
N ILE A 593 21.01 -8.50 31.96
CA ILE A 593 20.85 -7.04 31.90
C ILE A 593 22.22 -6.36 31.86
N GLU A 594 23.13 -6.75 32.78
CA GLU A 594 24.48 -6.19 32.81
C GLU A 594 25.30 -6.57 31.56
N THR A 595 25.10 -7.78 31.05
CA THR A 595 25.67 -8.23 29.78
C THR A 595 25.25 -7.31 28.63
N ILE A 596 23.94 -7.09 28.40
CA ILE A 596 23.46 -6.20 27.33
C ILE A 596 23.95 -4.76 27.56
N ARG A 597 23.99 -4.31 28.80
CA ARG A 597 24.49 -2.96 29.13
C ARG A 597 25.94 -2.78 28.72
N SER A 598 26.79 -3.80 28.93
CA SER A 598 28.22 -3.77 28.59
C SER A 598 28.52 -3.93 27.11
N LEU A 599 27.60 -4.53 26.32
CA LEU A 599 27.77 -4.69 24.88
C LEU A 599 27.68 -3.33 24.17
N ASN A 600 28.73 -2.99 23.42
CA ASN A 600 28.80 -1.74 22.66
C ASN A 600 28.60 -1.95 21.16
N GLU A 601 28.98 -3.12 20.65
CA GLU A 601 28.82 -3.44 19.23
C GLU A 601 27.37 -3.87 18.96
N PRO A 602 26.69 -3.25 17.99
CA PRO A 602 25.31 -3.62 17.64
C PRO A 602 25.14 -5.09 17.28
N GLN A 603 26.17 -5.71 16.68
CA GLN A 603 26.11 -7.12 16.27
C GLN A 603 26.00 -8.05 17.48
N ASP A 604 26.78 -7.80 18.55
CA ASP A 604 26.76 -8.65 19.75
C ASP A 604 25.39 -8.60 20.44
N ILE A 605 24.77 -7.40 20.47
CA ILE A 605 23.40 -7.23 20.99
C ILE A 605 22.39 -8.00 20.14
N ASN A 606 22.54 -7.92 18.81
CA ASN A 606 21.67 -8.62 17.87
C ASN A 606 21.77 -10.14 18.04
N ASP A 607 22.97 -10.69 18.13
CA ASP A 607 23.22 -12.13 18.28
C ASP A 607 22.62 -12.63 19.62
N PHE A 608 22.80 -11.89 20.71
CA PHE A 608 22.18 -12.20 21.99
C PHE A 608 20.66 -12.25 21.88
N LEU A 609 20.04 -11.24 21.26
CA LEU A 609 18.59 -11.14 21.16
C LEU A 609 18.00 -12.16 20.18
N ILE A 610 18.68 -12.46 19.06
CA ILE A 610 18.28 -13.54 18.14
C ILE A 610 18.20 -14.87 18.90
N GLY A 611 19.22 -15.18 19.70
CA GLY A 611 19.21 -16.37 20.57
C GLY A 611 18.07 -16.35 21.60
N LYS A 612 17.88 -15.22 22.27
CA LYS A 612 16.87 -15.05 23.32
C LYS A 612 15.43 -15.19 22.82
N TYR A 613 15.14 -14.71 21.60
CA TYR A 613 13.83 -14.87 20.94
C TYR A 613 13.70 -16.15 20.11
N HIS A 614 14.74 -16.99 20.06
CA HIS A 614 14.77 -18.21 19.25
C HIS A 614 14.41 -17.95 17.78
N LEU A 615 15.06 -16.94 17.16
CA LEU A 615 14.77 -16.56 15.79
C LEU A 615 15.64 -17.33 14.80
N ASN A 616 15.00 -17.74 13.72
CA ASN A 616 15.71 -18.24 12.54
C ASN A 616 15.74 -17.10 11.49
N LEU A 617 16.79 -16.27 11.56
CA LEU A 617 16.98 -15.18 10.61
C LEU A 617 18.16 -15.49 9.70
N PRO A 618 18.00 -15.38 8.38
CA PRO A 618 19.14 -15.03 7.54
C PRO A 618 19.50 -13.59 7.93
N ILE A 619 20.60 -13.39 8.62
CA ILE A 619 21.09 -12.06 9.02
C ILE A 619 21.43 -11.34 7.71
N PRO A 620 20.68 -10.34 7.26
CA PRO A 620 21.21 -9.41 6.29
C PRO A 620 22.32 -8.66 7.02
N ASN A 621 23.54 -8.77 6.53
CA ASN A 621 24.59 -7.84 6.93
C ASN A 621 24.01 -6.43 6.79
N LEU A 622 23.93 -5.69 7.88
CA LEU A 622 23.73 -4.24 7.86
C LEU A 622 24.97 -3.68 7.14
N VAL A 623 24.91 -3.65 5.81
CA VAL A 623 25.90 -2.95 5.00
C VAL A 623 25.36 -1.57 4.79
N GLU A 624 26.04 -0.60 5.42
CA GLU A 624 26.17 0.86 5.22
C GLU A 624 24.93 1.66 4.85
#